data_771fe0dfa2d0122df90bdfc6c8afa376
#
_entry.id   771fe0dfa2d0122df90bdfc6c8afa376
#
_cell.length_a   1.000
_cell.length_b   1.000
_cell.length_c   1.000
_cell.angle_alpha   90.00
_cell.angle_beta   90.00
_cell.angle_gamma   90.00
#
_symmetry.space_group_name_H-M   'P 1'
#
loop_
_entity.id
_entity.type
_entity.pdbx_description
1 polymer ?
#
loop_
_entity_poly.entity_id
_entity_poly.type
_entity_poly.pdbx_seq_one_letter_code
_entity_poly.pdbx_strand_id
1 'polypeptide(L)'
;MPKARKPEPNPADAAPAVALGQFDALIAVLDAVRGGTANTRPELIARTGLSRAVVTQRVADLVSRGLLEEGHLGPSTGGRAPRILRFRAQDGHVLTADLGATSVAVGLADLSGQLLDRQEAAGGFAAGTDELLGLVHELFEEMIARHADRPGRLWGIGIGVPGPVEFSSGRLAAPPVMPGWDRFPVRDVFAERYDVPVWVDNDVNVMALGEVRAGIARDHEVVVFVKLGTGLGAGIVVGGRVLRGAIGCAGDIGHIQVTDDPSVVCRCGKIGCLEALAGGSSIGLRAERLALDGRSTALARILEANGRIEAVDVAQAAVQGDAASVDLLDDVGVRVGAMLATVVNLVNPSLIVVGGGVSKAGDSLLASIRKTIYARSPALATRDLLIQ
;
A
#
# COMPACT_ATOMS: atom_id res chain seq x y z
N MET A 1 35.90 -28.41 -25.62
CA MET A 1 34.47 -28.14 -25.76
C MET A 1 34.28 -26.63 -25.90
N PRO A 2 33.74 -26.11 -27.00
CA PRO A 2 33.55 -24.69 -27.19
C PRO A 2 32.40 -24.17 -26.33
N LYS A 3 32.60 -23.02 -25.67
CA LYS A 3 31.58 -22.31 -24.85
C LYS A 3 30.42 -21.87 -25.76
N ALA A 4 29.22 -22.28 -25.43
CA ALA A 4 27.99 -21.81 -26.08
C ALA A 4 27.88 -20.29 -25.98
N ARG A 5 27.76 -19.56 -27.10
CA ARG A 5 27.41 -18.16 -27.17
C ARG A 5 25.99 -18.00 -26.66
N LYS A 6 25.79 -17.06 -25.73
CA LYS A 6 24.43 -16.59 -25.36
C LYS A 6 23.77 -15.98 -26.61
N PRO A 7 22.50 -16.29 -26.89
CA PRO A 7 21.78 -15.68 -28.00
C PRO A 7 21.70 -14.15 -27.79
N GLU A 8 21.99 -13.41 -28.84
CA GLU A 8 21.75 -11.96 -28.86
C GLU A 8 20.23 -11.70 -28.82
N PRO A 9 19.76 -10.70 -28.07
CA PRO A 9 18.34 -10.36 -28.04
C PRO A 9 17.87 -9.95 -29.44
N ASN A 10 16.77 -10.53 -29.89
CA ASN A 10 16.14 -10.22 -31.17
C ASN A 10 15.65 -8.77 -31.18
N PRO A 11 16.02 -7.94 -32.15
CA PRO A 11 15.56 -6.55 -32.24
C PRO A 11 14.03 -6.40 -32.42
N ALA A 12 13.30 -7.49 -32.69
CA ALA A 12 11.84 -7.50 -32.76
C ALA A 12 11.15 -7.53 -31.36
N ASP A 13 11.88 -7.78 -30.27
CA ASP A 13 11.35 -7.80 -28.89
C ASP A 13 11.37 -6.43 -28.19
N ALA A 14 11.83 -5.38 -28.87
CA ALA A 14 11.70 -4.02 -28.39
C ALA A 14 10.24 -3.59 -28.54
N ALA A 15 9.47 -3.60 -27.44
CA ALA A 15 8.15 -3.01 -27.41
C ALA A 15 8.19 -1.59 -27.99
N PRO A 16 7.20 -1.18 -28.83
CA PRO A 16 7.20 0.16 -29.42
C PRO A 16 7.22 1.19 -28.30
N ALA A 17 8.16 2.13 -28.37
CA ALA A 17 8.24 3.24 -27.43
C ALA A 17 6.92 4.02 -27.52
N VAL A 18 6.03 3.83 -26.53
CA VAL A 18 4.84 4.66 -26.38
C VAL A 18 5.34 6.10 -26.20
N ALA A 19 4.87 7.01 -27.05
CA ALA A 19 5.22 8.41 -26.93
C ALA A 19 4.70 8.94 -25.58
N LEU A 20 5.59 9.03 -24.60
CA LEU A 20 5.28 9.53 -23.26
C LEU A 20 4.83 10.99 -23.38
N GLY A 21 3.72 11.36 -22.76
CA GLY A 21 3.28 12.74 -22.63
C GLY A 21 4.36 13.59 -21.90
N GLN A 22 4.27 14.90 -22.00
CA GLN A 22 5.25 15.80 -21.37
C GLN A 22 5.41 15.55 -19.86
N PHE A 23 4.33 15.21 -19.19
CA PHE A 23 4.29 14.94 -17.77
C PHE A 23 4.89 13.56 -17.43
N ASP A 24 4.59 12.55 -18.22
CA ASP A 24 5.16 11.20 -18.06
C ASP A 24 6.69 11.21 -18.25
N ALA A 25 7.19 12.00 -19.22
CA ALA A 25 8.62 12.18 -19.45
C ALA A 25 9.32 12.86 -18.25
N LEU A 26 8.65 13.83 -17.59
CA LEU A 26 9.18 14.49 -16.40
C LEU A 26 9.28 13.50 -15.23
N ILE A 27 8.23 12.71 -15.00
CA ILE A 27 8.18 11.68 -13.96
C ILE A 27 9.25 10.62 -14.22
N ALA A 28 9.40 10.14 -15.46
CA ALA A 28 10.40 9.11 -15.80
C ALA A 28 11.83 9.57 -15.50
N VAL A 29 12.15 10.83 -15.81
CA VAL A 29 13.47 11.42 -15.50
C VAL A 29 13.65 11.57 -13.99
N LEU A 30 12.64 12.10 -13.28
CA LEU A 30 12.69 12.25 -11.82
C LEU A 30 12.87 10.93 -11.11
N ASP A 31 12.06 9.93 -11.45
CA ASP A 31 12.10 8.60 -10.83
C ASP A 31 13.43 7.89 -11.06
N ALA A 32 14.03 8.05 -12.26
CA ALA A 32 15.33 7.47 -12.57
C ALA A 32 16.45 8.05 -11.69
N VAL A 33 16.46 9.39 -11.50
CA VAL A 33 17.45 10.05 -10.63
C VAL A 33 17.17 9.77 -9.16
N ARG A 34 15.92 9.87 -8.71
CA ARG A 34 15.51 9.61 -7.33
C ARG A 34 15.80 8.18 -6.90
N GLY A 35 15.54 7.20 -7.78
CA GLY A 35 15.82 5.79 -7.55
C GLY A 35 17.29 5.39 -7.76
N GLY A 36 18.17 6.33 -8.12
CA GLY A 36 19.60 6.06 -8.34
C GLY A 36 19.92 5.17 -9.55
N THR A 37 18.94 4.94 -10.43
CA THR A 37 19.11 4.07 -11.60
C THR A 37 19.77 4.77 -12.81
N ALA A 38 19.77 6.11 -12.82
CA ALA A 38 20.49 6.94 -13.78
C ALA A 38 20.76 8.32 -13.15
N ASN A 39 21.99 8.78 -13.19
CA ASN A 39 22.38 10.05 -12.58
C ASN A 39 23.13 11.00 -13.56
N THR A 40 23.18 10.66 -14.83
CA THR A 40 23.71 11.51 -15.89
C THR A 40 22.73 11.58 -17.06
N ARG A 41 22.81 12.66 -17.87
CA ARG A 41 21.96 12.78 -19.07
C ARG A 41 22.11 11.60 -20.04
N PRO A 42 23.32 11.08 -20.35
CA PRO A 42 23.45 9.90 -21.20
C PRO A 42 22.74 8.67 -20.62
N GLU A 43 22.88 8.40 -19.31
CA GLU A 43 22.20 7.27 -18.64
C GLU A 43 20.68 7.46 -18.66
N LEU A 44 20.18 8.68 -18.44
CA LEU A 44 18.76 8.99 -18.53
C LEU A 44 18.20 8.72 -19.93
N ILE A 45 18.94 9.08 -20.99
CA ILE A 45 18.56 8.77 -22.38
C ILE A 45 18.47 7.24 -22.58
N ALA A 46 19.49 6.52 -22.16
CA ALA A 46 19.54 5.06 -22.27
C ALA A 46 18.43 4.37 -21.47
N ARG A 47 18.14 4.86 -20.28
CA ARG A 47 17.15 4.26 -19.35
C ARG A 47 15.71 4.56 -19.75
N THR A 48 15.42 5.79 -20.19
CA THR A 48 14.05 6.24 -20.45
C THR A 48 13.64 6.11 -21.91
N GLY A 49 14.59 5.92 -22.83
CA GLY A 49 14.34 5.95 -24.28
C GLY A 49 13.97 7.35 -24.82
N LEU A 50 14.02 8.39 -23.98
CA LEU A 50 13.70 9.75 -24.38
C LEU A 50 14.83 10.36 -25.21
N SER A 51 14.48 11.28 -26.12
CA SER A 51 15.47 12.01 -26.91
C SER A 51 16.33 12.92 -26.03
N ARG A 52 17.55 13.22 -26.51
CA ARG A 52 18.49 14.14 -25.84
C ARG A 52 17.85 15.49 -25.52
N ALA A 53 17.06 16.03 -26.44
CA ALA A 53 16.41 17.32 -26.27
C ALA A 53 15.39 17.27 -25.15
N VAL A 54 14.56 16.21 -25.10
CA VAL A 54 13.55 16.00 -24.03
C VAL A 54 14.22 15.82 -22.68
N VAL A 55 15.23 14.95 -22.55
CA VAL A 55 15.96 14.77 -21.28
C VAL A 55 16.58 16.09 -20.81
N THR A 56 17.21 16.85 -21.71
CA THR A 56 17.81 18.14 -21.34
C THR A 56 16.77 19.12 -20.81
N GLN A 57 15.61 19.21 -21.47
CA GLN A 57 14.51 20.07 -21.05
C GLN A 57 13.92 19.62 -19.69
N ARG A 58 13.65 18.30 -19.51
CA ARG A 58 13.07 17.79 -18.26
C ARG A 58 14.03 17.95 -17.08
N VAL A 59 15.33 17.74 -17.27
CA VAL A 59 16.34 18.03 -16.25
C VAL A 59 16.34 19.51 -15.87
N ALA A 60 16.31 20.42 -16.86
CA ALA A 60 16.26 21.86 -16.59
C ALA A 60 14.98 22.25 -15.80
N ASP A 61 13.82 21.68 -16.18
CA ASP A 61 12.56 21.89 -15.47
C ASP A 61 12.63 21.40 -14.00
N LEU A 62 13.25 20.24 -13.75
CA LEU A 62 13.41 19.68 -12.41
C LEU A 62 14.42 20.47 -11.55
N VAL A 63 15.49 20.95 -12.16
CA VAL A 63 16.47 21.83 -11.50
C VAL A 63 15.82 23.17 -11.14
N SER A 64 15.06 23.78 -12.04
CA SER A 64 14.37 25.06 -11.77
C SER A 64 13.32 24.94 -10.67
N ARG A 65 12.74 23.76 -10.48
CA ARG A 65 11.80 23.44 -9.38
C ARG A 65 12.50 23.10 -8.05
N GLY A 66 13.84 22.99 -8.04
CA GLY A 66 14.60 22.61 -6.85
C GLY A 66 14.54 21.12 -6.50
N LEU A 67 14.08 20.25 -7.42
CA LEU A 67 14.01 18.80 -7.20
C LEU A 67 15.33 18.10 -7.55
N LEU A 68 16.07 18.63 -8.50
CA LEU A 68 17.41 18.15 -8.88
C LEU A 68 18.44 19.25 -8.74
N GLU A 69 19.69 18.84 -8.55
CA GLU A 69 20.87 19.68 -8.66
C GLU A 69 21.89 19.08 -9.61
N GLU A 70 22.65 19.95 -10.30
CA GLU A 70 23.82 19.54 -11.08
C GLU A 70 25.08 19.60 -10.22
N GLY A 71 25.61 18.44 -9.89
CA GLY A 71 26.84 18.30 -9.11
C GLY A 71 28.12 18.39 -9.94
N HIS A 72 29.18 17.78 -9.40
CA HIS A 72 30.48 17.71 -10.05
C HIS A 72 30.47 16.88 -11.35
N LEU A 73 31.57 16.97 -12.10
CA LEU A 73 31.76 16.15 -13.29
C LEU A 73 32.01 14.68 -12.89
N GLY A 74 31.30 13.76 -13.53
CA GLY A 74 31.51 12.33 -13.40
C GLY A 74 32.72 11.84 -14.20
N PRO A 75 33.00 10.52 -14.13
CA PRO A 75 34.08 9.92 -14.91
C PRO A 75 33.84 10.09 -16.42
N SER A 76 34.92 10.41 -17.16
CA SER A 76 34.86 10.52 -18.62
C SER A 76 35.06 9.14 -19.26
N THR A 77 34.18 8.82 -20.21
CA THR A 77 34.26 7.58 -21.02
C THR A 77 34.73 7.84 -22.44
N GLY A 78 35.57 8.90 -22.67
CA GLY A 78 36.14 9.24 -24.00
C GLY A 78 35.54 10.47 -24.61
N GLY A 79 34.90 11.37 -23.85
CA GLY A 79 34.36 12.65 -24.25
C GLY A 79 34.36 13.66 -23.11
N ARG A 80 33.60 14.78 -23.24
CA ARG A 80 33.41 15.73 -22.14
C ARG A 80 32.71 15.02 -21.00
N ALA A 81 33.32 15.00 -19.79
CA ALA A 81 32.78 14.40 -18.59
C ALA A 81 31.34 14.91 -18.32
N PRO A 82 30.38 14.02 -18.11
CA PRO A 82 28.98 14.40 -17.83
C PRO A 82 28.86 15.01 -16.42
N ARG A 83 27.92 15.94 -16.24
CA ARG A 83 27.52 16.39 -14.90
C ARG A 83 26.66 15.35 -14.22
N ILE A 84 26.96 15.05 -12.97
CA ILE A 84 26.16 14.16 -12.12
C ILE A 84 24.93 14.94 -11.64
N LEU A 85 23.77 14.34 -11.78
CA LEU A 85 22.51 14.83 -11.25
C LEU A 85 22.25 14.20 -9.88
N ARG A 86 21.78 15.00 -8.94
CA ARG A 86 21.40 14.54 -7.60
C ARG A 86 19.98 14.95 -7.30
N PHE A 87 19.23 14.04 -6.69
CA PHE A 87 17.92 14.36 -6.16
C PHE A 87 18.05 15.05 -4.80
N ARG A 88 17.35 16.17 -4.65
CA ARG A 88 17.41 17.01 -3.44
C ARG A 88 16.37 16.56 -2.43
N ALA A 89 16.52 15.33 -1.93
CA ALA A 89 15.56 14.70 -1.02
C ALA A 89 15.30 15.53 0.26
N GLN A 90 16.34 16.17 0.80
CA GLN A 90 16.29 16.89 2.07
C GLN A 90 15.81 18.33 1.97
N ASP A 91 15.61 18.84 0.75
CA ASP A 91 15.20 20.24 0.51
C ASP A 91 13.66 20.42 0.55
N GLY A 92 12.97 19.41 1.04
CA GLY A 92 11.54 19.43 1.26
C GLY A 92 11.08 18.25 2.08
N HIS A 93 9.85 18.32 2.51
CA HIS A 93 9.20 17.26 3.28
C HIS A 93 7.74 17.11 2.89
N VAL A 94 7.18 15.97 3.21
CA VAL A 94 5.77 15.65 3.07
C VAL A 94 5.21 15.17 4.40
N LEU A 95 3.99 15.57 4.72
CA LEU A 95 3.23 15.01 5.84
C LEU A 95 2.41 13.84 5.35
N THR A 96 2.24 12.86 6.21
CA THR A 96 1.41 11.69 5.94
C THR A 96 0.48 11.41 7.11
N ALA A 97 -0.73 10.94 6.83
CA ALA A 97 -1.65 10.43 7.84
C ALA A 97 -2.24 9.10 7.37
N ASP A 98 -2.28 8.13 8.27
CA ASP A 98 -3.04 6.89 8.13
C ASP A 98 -4.18 6.95 9.17
N LEU A 99 -5.40 7.11 8.66
CA LEU A 99 -6.60 7.21 9.49
C LEU A 99 -7.19 5.81 9.65
N GLY A 100 -6.86 5.16 10.75
CA GLY A 100 -7.37 3.83 11.06
C GLY A 100 -8.76 3.84 11.68
N ALA A 101 -9.33 2.64 11.91
CA ALA A 101 -10.62 2.51 12.59
C ALA A 101 -10.53 2.89 14.07
N THR A 102 -9.38 2.68 14.73
CA THR A 102 -9.16 2.82 16.17
C THR A 102 -7.90 3.62 16.52
N SER A 103 -7.06 3.93 15.56
CA SER A 103 -5.85 4.74 15.75
C SER A 103 -5.58 5.61 14.54
N VAL A 104 -4.86 6.69 14.78
CA VAL A 104 -4.33 7.61 13.77
C VAL A 104 -2.81 7.55 13.85
N ALA A 105 -2.16 7.35 12.72
CA ALA A 105 -0.72 7.51 12.62
C ALA A 105 -0.38 8.66 11.68
N VAL A 106 0.49 9.57 12.13
CA VAL A 106 1.02 10.64 11.29
C VAL A 106 2.52 10.49 11.11
N GLY A 107 3.05 11.01 10.01
CA GLY A 107 4.46 10.95 9.73
C GLY A 107 4.97 12.16 8.96
N LEU A 108 6.24 12.46 9.14
CA LEU A 108 7.02 13.38 8.34
C LEU A 108 8.03 12.56 7.54
N ALA A 109 8.08 12.77 6.24
CA ALA A 109 9.07 12.13 5.37
C ALA A 109 9.79 13.17 4.51
N ASP A 110 11.02 12.87 4.09
CA ASP A 110 11.69 13.66 3.05
C ASP A 110 11.11 13.36 1.65
N LEU A 111 11.57 14.06 0.63
CA LEU A 111 11.07 13.86 -0.72
C LEU A 111 11.46 12.51 -1.35
N SER A 112 12.41 11.77 -0.76
CA SER A 112 12.70 10.39 -1.17
C SER A 112 11.68 9.39 -0.61
N GLY A 113 10.89 9.79 0.38
CA GLY A 113 9.96 8.95 1.12
C GLY A 113 10.59 8.31 2.37
N GLN A 114 11.80 8.72 2.76
CA GLN A 114 12.39 8.30 4.03
C GLN A 114 11.63 8.93 5.18
N LEU A 115 11.08 8.08 6.05
CA LEU A 115 10.38 8.52 7.25
C LEU A 115 11.37 9.15 8.23
N LEU A 116 11.09 10.39 8.63
CA LEU A 116 11.93 11.21 9.51
C LEU A 116 11.39 11.22 10.94
N ASP A 117 10.07 11.21 11.08
CA ASP A 117 9.36 11.20 12.35
C ASP A 117 8.02 10.48 12.18
N ARG A 118 7.54 9.85 13.27
CA ARG A 118 6.24 9.16 13.32
C ARG A 118 5.64 9.31 14.69
N GLN A 119 4.34 9.58 14.71
CA GLN A 119 3.54 9.65 15.92
C GLN A 119 2.25 8.86 15.71
N GLU A 120 1.79 8.20 16.75
CA GLU A 120 0.53 7.45 16.73
C GLU A 120 -0.31 7.83 17.96
N ALA A 121 -1.59 8.00 17.75
CA ALA A 121 -2.54 8.32 18.82
C ALA A 121 -3.77 7.41 18.71
N ALA A 122 -4.40 7.15 19.84
CA ALA A 122 -5.72 6.53 19.87
C ALA A 122 -6.74 7.51 19.30
N GLY A 123 -7.60 7.03 18.43
CA GLY A 123 -8.60 7.83 17.73
C GLY A 123 -9.05 7.10 16.47
N GLY A 124 -10.20 7.39 15.97
CA GLY A 124 -10.70 6.71 14.78
C GLY A 124 -12.02 7.27 14.29
N PHE A 125 -12.54 6.69 13.23
CA PHE A 125 -13.73 7.18 12.53
C PHE A 125 -15.00 7.23 13.39
N ALA A 126 -15.06 6.47 14.48
CA ALA A 126 -16.19 6.48 15.40
C ALA A 126 -16.33 7.80 16.18
N ALA A 127 -15.24 8.55 16.32
CA ALA A 127 -15.23 9.86 16.98
C ALA A 127 -15.94 10.96 16.17
N GLY A 128 -16.16 10.72 14.87
CA GLY A 128 -16.72 11.70 13.95
C GLY A 128 -15.65 12.52 13.22
N THR A 129 -16.10 13.35 12.25
CA THR A 129 -15.21 14.10 11.36
C THR A 129 -14.38 15.13 12.10
N ASP A 130 -15.03 15.95 12.92
CA ASP A 130 -14.39 17.12 13.53
C ASP A 130 -13.33 16.71 14.58
N GLU A 131 -13.65 15.72 15.41
CA GLU A 131 -12.72 15.21 16.42
C GLU A 131 -11.53 14.51 15.79
N LEU A 132 -11.77 13.62 14.80
CA LEU A 132 -10.69 12.90 14.14
C LEU A 132 -9.76 13.84 13.36
N LEU A 133 -10.34 14.80 12.60
CA LEU A 133 -9.52 15.76 11.85
C LEU A 133 -8.81 16.76 12.76
N GLY A 134 -9.46 17.17 13.86
CA GLY A 134 -8.83 17.97 14.91
C GLY A 134 -7.57 17.30 15.44
N LEU A 135 -7.66 16.02 15.81
CA LEU A 135 -6.52 15.23 16.28
C LEU A 135 -5.39 15.16 15.23
N VAL A 136 -5.72 14.94 13.94
CA VAL A 136 -4.70 14.91 12.88
C VAL A 136 -4.01 16.26 12.74
N HIS A 137 -4.77 17.35 12.82
CA HIS A 137 -4.21 18.71 12.76
C HIS A 137 -3.27 19.00 13.93
N GLU A 138 -3.66 18.64 15.15
CA GLU A 138 -2.81 18.79 16.34
C GLU A 138 -1.49 18.03 16.18
N LEU A 139 -1.57 16.77 15.77
CA LEU A 139 -0.38 15.93 15.53
C LEU A 139 0.52 16.48 14.42
N PHE A 140 -0.05 17.02 13.34
CA PHE A 140 0.71 17.66 12.27
C PHE A 140 1.40 18.93 12.73
N GLU A 141 0.73 19.79 13.50
CA GLU A 141 1.29 21.03 14.03
C GLU A 141 2.44 20.76 15.02
N GLU A 142 2.27 19.79 15.92
CA GLU A 142 3.34 19.33 16.79
C GLU A 142 4.54 18.80 16.00
N MET A 143 4.30 18.02 14.96
CA MET A 143 5.37 17.47 14.11
C MET A 143 6.10 18.56 13.33
N ILE A 144 5.38 19.51 12.75
CA ILE A 144 5.96 20.70 12.09
C ILE A 144 6.81 21.51 13.07
N ALA A 145 6.29 21.76 14.29
CA ALA A 145 7.00 22.53 15.31
C ALA A 145 8.30 21.83 15.75
N ARG A 146 8.28 20.51 15.96
CA ARG A 146 9.49 19.72 16.29
C ARG A 146 10.57 19.77 15.21
N HIS A 147 10.18 19.99 13.97
CA HIS A 147 11.07 20.00 12.81
C HIS A 147 11.21 21.39 12.16
N ALA A 148 10.88 22.47 12.87
CA ALA A 148 10.91 23.84 12.36
C ALA A 148 12.28 24.28 11.83
N ASP A 149 13.37 23.74 12.38
CA ASP A 149 14.74 24.06 11.97
C ASP A 149 15.21 23.27 10.72
N ARG A 150 14.38 22.35 10.19
CA ARG A 150 14.74 21.60 8.98
C ARG A 150 14.70 22.51 7.76
N PRO A 151 15.70 22.40 6.88
CA PRO A 151 15.66 23.09 5.59
C PRO A 151 14.53 22.54 4.70
N GLY A 152 14.06 23.40 3.80
CA GLY A 152 13.05 23.03 2.83
C GLY A 152 11.62 23.36 3.25
N ARG A 153 10.70 23.16 2.32
CA ARG A 153 9.28 23.48 2.51
C ARG A 153 8.43 22.22 2.57
N LEU A 154 7.24 22.33 3.11
CA LEU A 154 6.20 21.34 2.93
C LEU A 154 5.78 21.29 1.44
N TRP A 155 5.84 20.11 0.83
CA TRP A 155 5.52 19.90 -0.59
C TRP A 155 4.13 19.32 -0.82
N GLY A 156 3.60 18.65 0.19
CA GLY A 156 2.28 18.06 0.10
C GLY A 156 1.94 17.15 1.26
N ILE A 157 0.72 16.64 1.24
CA ILE A 157 0.18 15.75 2.27
C ILE A 157 -0.39 14.50 1.58
N GLY A 158 -0.06 13.33 2.13
CA GLY A 158 -0.64 12.04 1.73
C GLY A 158 -1.50 11.46 2.85
N ILE A 159 -2.74 11.09 2.56
CA ILE A 159 -3.68 10.57 3.55
C ILE A 159 -4.22 9.22 3.10
N GLY A 160 -4.03 8.19 3.93
CA GLY A 160 -4.68 6.89 3.80
C GLY A 160 -5.93 6.83 4.65
N VAL A 161 -7.05 6.36 4.08
CA VAL A 161 -8.31 6.21 4.79
C VAL A 161 -8.91 4.82 4.52
N PRO A 162 -9.61 4.20 5.47
CA PRO A 162 -10.31 2.95 5.20
C PRO A 162 -11.54 3.19 4.32
N GLY A 163 -11.85 2.21 3.47
CA GLY A 163 -13.00 2.24 2.58
C GLY A 163 -12.73 2.90 1.22
N PRO A 164 -13.74 2.93 0.34
CA PRO A 164 -13.59 3.44 -1.00
C PRO A 164 -13.35 4.95 -1.04
N VAL A 165 -12.41 5.38 -1.88
CA VAL A 165 -12.08 6.78 -2.11
C VAL A 165 -12.20 7.10 -3.60
N GLU A 166 -12.95 8.10 -3.96
CA GLU A 166 -12.88 8.70 -5.28
C GLU A 166 -11.59 9.51 -5.40
N PHE A 167 -10.55 8.88 -5.94
CA PHE A 167 -9.19 9.45 -5.95
C PHE A 167 -9.12 10.81 -6.65
N SER A 168 -9.94 11.05 -7.68
CA SER A 168 -9.97 12.31 -8.42
C SER A 168 -10.39 13.51 -7.56
N SER A 169 -11.36 13.32 -6.67
CA SER A 169 -11.90 14.36 -5.77
C SER A 169 -11.33 14.28 -4.35
N GLY A 170 -10.76 13.13 -3.94
CA GLY A 170 -10.31 12.89 -2.56
C GLY A 170 -11.46 12.77 -1.56
N ARG A 171 -12.66 12.36 -2.04
CA ARG A 171 -13.84 12.15 -1.21
C ARG A 171 -14.04 10.68 -0.91
N LEU A 172 -14.50 10.36 0.30
CA LEU A 172 -14.91 9.01 0.62
C LEU A 172 -16.24 8.70 -0.08
N ALA A 173 -16.40 7.47 -0.57
CA ALA A 173 -17.61 7.03 -1.24
C ALA A 173 -18.36 6.02 -0.38
N ALA A 174 -19.50 6.46 0.20
CA ALA A 174 -20.43 5.64 0.98
C ALA A 174 -19.73 4.64 1.93
N PRO A 175 -18.86 5.07 2.83
CA PRO A 175 -18.15 4.16 3.72
C PRO A 175 -19.17 3.49 4.66
N PRO A 176 -19.30 2.15 4.63
CA PRO A 176 -20.43 1.44 5.25
C PRO A 176 -20.52 1.58 6.77
N VAL A 177 -19.45 2.03 7.43
CA VAL A 177 -19.35 2.08 8.91
C VAL A 177 -18.84 3.42 9.45
N MET A 178 -18.94 4.48 8.65
CA MET A 178 -18.41 5.79 9.02
C MET A 178 -19.49 6.88 8.83
N PRO A 179 -20.44 7.04 9.76
CA PRO A 179 -21.45 8.08 9.69
C PRO A 179 -20.83 9.47 9.57
N GLY A 180 -21.35 10.30 8.68
CA GLY A 180 -20.85 11.67 8.44
C GLY A 180 -19.66 11.75 7.47
N TRP A 181 -19.05 10.64 7.07
CA TRP A 181 -17.91 10.63 6.15
C TRP A 181 -18.31 10.47 4.68
N ASP A 182 -19.57 10.14 4.38
CA ASP A 182 -20.02 10.01 2.99
C ASP A 182 -19.85 11.33 2.25
N ARG A 183 -19.10 11.28 1.13
CA ARG A 183 -18.72 12.43 0.30
C ARG A 183 -17.98 13.54 1.03
N PHE A 184 -17.46 13.28 2.25
CA PHE A 184 -16.71 14.27 3.01
C PHE A 184 -15.44 14.70 2.24
N PRO A 185 -15.16 16.00 2.11
CA PRO A 185 -14.09 16.53 1.27
C PRO A 185 -12.73 16.54 1.99
N VAL A 186 -12.21 15.38 2.36
CA VAL A 186 -10.95 15.26 3.12
C VAL A 186 -9.82 16.06 2.47
N ARG A 187 -9.66 15.94 1.15
CA ARG A 187 -8.63 16.68 0.41
C ARG A 187 -8.75 18.18 0.61
N ASP A 188 -9.96 18.72 0.44
CA ASP A 188 -10.20 20.16 0.44
C ASP A 188 -9.89 20.77 1.82
N VAL A 189 -10.27 20.08 2.90
CA VAL A 189 -10.02 20.51 4.29
C VAL A 189 -8.53 20.67 4.57
N PHE A 190 -7.71 19.70 4.17
CA PHE A 190 -6.27 19.79 4.39
C PHE A 190 -5.58 20.76 3.40
N ALA A 191 -6.03 20.81 2.15
CA ALA A 191 -5.46 21.73 1.16
C ALA A 191 -5.69 23.19 1.54
N GLU A 192 -6.88 23.53 2.05
CA GLU A 192 -7.20 24.89 2.51
C GLU A 192 -6.34 25.30 3.71
N ARG A 193 -6.11 24.38 4.67
CA ARG A 193 -5.36 24.70 5.90
C ARG A 193 -3.86 24.84 5.68
N TYR A 194 -3.27 23.96 4.84
CA TYR A 194 -1.81 23.88 4.70
C TYR A 194 -1.28 24.52 3.42
N ASP A 195 -2.13 24.96 2.51
CA ASP A 195 -1.79 25.57 1.20
C ASP A 195 -0.80 24.72 0.38
N VAL A 196 -0.99 23.40 0.39
CA VAL A 196 -0.19 22.43 -0.37
C VAL A 196 -1.07 21.39 -1.05
N PRO A 197 -0.59 20.73 -2.12
CA PRO A 197 -1.31 19.60 -2.71
C PRO A 197 -1.56 18.48 -1.70
N VAL A 198 -2.78 17.91 -1.73
CA VAL A 198 -3.18 16.80 -0.85
C VAL A 198 -3.68 15.63 -1.68
N TRP A 199 -3.20 14.44 -1.38
CA TRP A 199 -3.66 13.18 -1.96
C TRP A 199 -4.32 12.33 -0.90
N VAL A 200 -5.53 11.86 -1.21
CA VAL A 200 -6.30 10.94 -0.36
C VAL A 200 -6.53 9.66 -1.16
N ASP A 201 -6.24 8.53 -0.55
CA ASP A 201 -6.46 7.22 -1.16
C ASP A 201 -6.90 6.20 -0.10
N ASN A 202 -7.41 5.07 -0.55
CA ASN A 202 -7.64 3.94 0.33
C ASN A 202 -6.33 3.48 1.00
N ASP A 203 -6.39 3.15 2.28
CA ASP A 203 -5.26 2.75 3.11
C ASP A 203 -4.48 1.56 2.50
N VAL A 204 -5.20 0.55 1.96
CA VAL A 204 -4.56 -0.63 1.34
C VAL A 204 -3.85 -0.25 0.04
N ASN A 205 -4.38 0.69 -0.73
CA ASN A 205 -3.72 1.25 -1.91
C ASN A 205 -2.41 1.96 -1.53
N VAL A 206 -2.44 2.74 -0.45
CA VAL A 206 -1.24 3.44 0.08
C VAL A 206 -0.20 2.43 0.56
N MET A 207 -0.63 1.38 1.28
CA MET A 207 0.27 0.30 1.71
C MET A 207 0.91 -0.42 0.52
N ALA A 208 0.12 -0.78 -0.50
CA ALA A 208 0.63 -1.42 -1.72
C ALA A 208 1.66 -0.53 -2.45
N LEU A 209 1.38 0.77 -2.54
CA LEU A 209 2.30 1.74 -3.14
C LEU A 209 3.60 1.85 -2.32
N GLY A 210 3.49 1.83 -0.99
CA GLY A 210 4.64 1.86 -0.08
C GLY A 210 5.57 0.67 -0.31
N GLU A 211 5.02 -0.55 -0.42
CA GLU A 211 5.79 -1.77 -0.68
C GLU A 211 6.51 -1.73 -2.04
N VAL A 212 5.87 -1.21 -3.08
CA VAL A 212 6.48 -1.05 -4.40
C VAL A 212 7.53 0.06 -4.43
N ARG A 213 7.41 1.09 -3.61
CA ARG A 213 8.34 2.23 -3.61
C ARG A 213 9.51 2.06 -2.65
N ALA A 214 9.30 1.43 -1.50
CA ALA A 214 10.29 1.35 -0.42
C ALA A 214 10.41 -0.03 0.24
N GLY A 215 9.47 -0.95 -0.02
CA GLY A 215 9.37 -2.26 0.61
C GLY A 215 9.92 -3.40 -0.24
N ILE A 216 9.35 -4.59 -0.03
CA ILE A 216 9.75 -5.85 -0.64
C ILE A 216 9.29 -6.01 -2.10
N ALA A 217 8.40 -5.15 -2.57
CA ALA A 217 7.79 -5.26 -3.89
C ALA A 217 8.48 -4.38 -4.97
N ARG A 218 9.66 -3.80 -4.69
CA ARG A 218 10.35 -2.85 -5.58
C ARG A 218 10.67 -3.40 -6.97
N ASP A 219 11.00 -4.69 -7.06
CA ASP A 219 11.44 -5.33 -8.30
C ASP A 219 10.32 -6.11 -9.00
N HIS A 220 9.06 -5.88 -8.57
CA HIS A 220 7.89 -6.57 -9.08
C HIS A 220 7.00 -5.63 -9.90
N GLU A 221 6.65 -6.05 -11.12
CA GLU A 221 5.80 -5.27 -12.03
C GLU A 221 4.33 -5.35 -11.66
N VAL A 222 3.85 -6.54 -11.26
CA VAL A 222 2.47 -6.78 -10.87
C VAL A 222 2.44 -7.32 -9.44
N VAL A 223 1.87 -6.54 -8.54
CA VAL A 223 1.83 -6.81 -7.09
C VAL A 223 0.40 -6.72 -6.58
N VAL A 224 0.04 -7.64 -5.71
CA VAL A 224 -1.20 -7.57 -4.92
C VAL A 224 -0.83 -7.49 -3.44
N PHE A 225 -1.15 -6.39 -2.80
CA PHE A 225 -1.06 -6.26 -1.35
C PHE A 225 -2.42 -6.56 -0.74
N VAL A 226 -2.47 -7.45 0.25
CA VAL A 226 -3.70 -7.83 0.95
C VAL A 226 -3.59 -7.41 2.40
N LYS A 227 -4.47 -6.52 2.84
CA LYS A 227 -4.59 -6.12 4.24
C LYS A 227 -5.58 -7.04 4.94
N LEU A 228 -5.08 -7.80 5.93
CA LEU A 228 -5.89 -8.53 6.91
C LEU A 228 -5.81 -7.76 8.24
N GLY A 229 -6.68 -6.78 8.39
CA GLY A 229 -6.81 -5.93 9.57
C GLY A 229 -8.21 -6.03 10.17
N THR A 230 -8.73 -4.96 10.75
CA THR A 230 -10.14 -4.87 11.19
C THR A 230 -11.09 -5.26 10.07
N GLY A 231 -10.84 -4.75 8.85
CA GLY A 231 -11.45 -5.18 7.59
C GLY A 231 -10.47 -5.96 6.72
N LEU A 232 -10.90 -6.26 5.49
CA LEU A 232 -10.17 -7.01 4.48
C LEU A 232 -10.24 -6.27 3.14
N GLY A 233 -9.10 -5.96 2.55
CA GLY A 233 -9.00 -5.32 1.25
C GLY A 233 -7.71 -5.68 0.52
N ALA A 234 -7.64 -5.34 -0.78
CA ALA A 234 -6.44 -5.49 -1.56
C ALA A 234 -6.08 -4.22 -2.31
N GLY A 235 -4.79 -3.91 -2.39
CA GLY A 235 -4.22 -2.91 -3.29
C GLY A 235 -3.51 -3.61 -4.43
N ILE A 236 -3.86 -3.28 -5.66
CA ILE A 236 -3.29 -3.88 -6.86
C ILE A 236 -2.39 -2.85 -7.53
N VAL A 237 -1.13 -3.21 -7.78
CA VAL A 237 -0.17 -2.35 -8.47
C VAL A 237 0.28 -3.03 -9.76
N VAL A 238 0.23 -2.29 -10.87
CA VAL A 238 0.69 -2.74 -12.19
C VAL A 238 1.62 -1.68 -12.78
N GLY A 239 2.83 -2.06 -13.14
CA GLY A 239 3.82 -1.13 -13.70
C GLY A 239 4.13 0.04 -12.76
N GLY A 240 4.17 -0.20 -11.44
CA GLY A 240 4.42 0.82 -10.42
C GLY A 240 3.26 1.79 -10.16
N ARG A 241 2.06 1.54 -10.73
CA ARG A 241 0.86 2.36 -10.58
C ARG A 241 -0.25 1.56 -9.91
N VAL A 242 -0.92 2.15 -8.93
CA VAL A 242 -2.08 1.54 -8.27
C VAL A 242 -3.26 1.46 -9.25
N LEU A 243 -3.83 0.27 -9.39
CA LEU A 243 -5.04 0.02 -10.15
C LEU A 243 -6.25 0.39 -9.28
N ARG A 244 -6.81 1.57 -9.51
CA ARG A 244 -7.97 2.06 -8.75
C ARG A 244 -9.31 1.72 -9.39
N GLY A 245 -9.31 1.28 -10.66
CA GLY A 245 -10.52 1.12 -11.45
C GLY A 245 -11.15 2.45 -11.86
N ALA A 246 -12.40 2.41 -12.26
CA ALA A 246 -13.09 3.59 -12.81
C ALA A 246 -13.32 4.70 -11.77
N ILE A 247 -13.62 4.34 -10.53
CA ILE A 247 -14.02 5.27 -9.46
C ILE A 247 -13.32 5.03 -8.11
N GLY A 248 -12.30 4.16 -8.06
CA GLY A 248 -11.53 3.93 -6.84
C GLY A 248 -11.84 2.64 -6.08
N CYS A 249 -12.70 1.76 -6.58
CA CYS A 249 -13.14 0.55 -5.87
C CYS A 249 -12.40 -0.74 -6.29
N ALA A 250 -11.40 -0.66 -7.18
CA ALA A 250 -10.62 -1.86 -7.52
C ALA A 250 -9.83 -2.34 -6.31
N GLY A 251 -9.89 -3.63 -6.02
CA GLY A 251 -9.25 -4.22 -4.84
C GLY A 251 -10.17 -4.40 -3.63
N ASP A 252 -11.43 -3.99 -3.69
CA ASP A 252 -12.42 -4.21 -2.63
C ASP A 252 -12.89 -5.69 -2.59
N ILE A 253 -11.92 -6.60 -2.39
CA ILE A 253 -12.17 -8.06 -2.37
C ILE A 253 -12.88 -8.52 -1.10
N GLY A 254 -12.86 -7.73 -0.04
CA GLY A 254 -13.53 -8.03 1.22
C GLY A 254 -15.05 -8.09 1.08
N HIS A 255 -15.62 -7.32 0.17
CA HIS A 255 -17.06 -7.26 -0.05
C HIS A 255 -17.58 -8.13 -1.21
N ILE A 256 -16.73 -9.01 -1.75
CA ILE A 256 -17.16 -10.06 -2.67
C ILE A 256 -17.90 -11.15 -1.88
N GLN A 257 -19.08 -11.53 -2.39
CA GLN A 257 -19.87 -12.61 -1.81
C GLN A 257 -19.18 -13.97 -2.04
N VAL A 258 -18.92 -14.70 -0.96
CA VAL A 258 -18.27 -16.02 -0.98
C VAL A 258 -19.16 -17.13 -0.39
N THR A 259 -20.34 -16.79 0.09
CA THR A 259 -21.35 -17.73 0.57
C THR A 259 -22.76 -17.13 0.42
N ASP A 260 -23.75 -18.01 0.21
CA ASP A 260 -25.18 -17.63 0.17
C ASP A 260 -25.86 -17.79 1.55
N ASP A 261 -25.12 -18.09 2.60
CA ASP A 261 -25.65 -18.23 3.95
C ASP A 261 -26.23 -16.89 4.46
N PRO A 262 -27.56 -16.78 4.66
CA PRO A 262 -28.21 -15.55 5.08
C PRO A 262 -27.82 -15.10 6.50
N SER A 263 -27.24 -15.99 7.30
CA SER A 263 -26.74 -15.65 8.65
C SER A 263 -25.42 -14.87 8.61
N VAL A 264 -24.70 -14.88 7.48
CA VAL A 264 -23.44 -14.17 7.31
C VAL A 264 -23.71 -12.76 6.81
N VAL A 265 -24.09 -11.87 7.72
CA VAL A 265 -24.38 -10.47 7.39
C VAL A 265 -23.10 -9.64 7.55
N CYS A 266 -22.72 -8.93 6.49
CA CYS A 266 -21.59 -8.02 6.50
C CYS A 266 -22.01 -6.63 7.03
N ARG A 267 -21.08 -5.92 7.64
CA ARG A 267 -21.29 -4.51 8.07
C ARG A 267 -21.66 -3.57 6.92
N CYS A 268 -21.33 -3.91 5.66
CA CYS A 268 -21.77 -3.17 4.49
C CYS A 268 -23.26 -3.37 4.13
N GLY A 269 -24.00 -4.17 4.91
CA GLY A 269 -25.42 -4.47 4.69
C GLY A 269 -25.68 -5.64 3.73
N LYS A 270 -24.65 -6.21 3.09
CA LYS A 270 -24.78 -7.36 2.17
C LYS A 270 -24.58 -8.67 2.91
N ILE A 271 -25.04 -9.77 2.30
CA ILE A 271 -24.90 -11.13 2.83
C ILE A 271 -23.69 -11.81 2.18
N GLY A 272 -22.96 -12.61 2.95
CA GLY A 272 -21.96 -13.53 2.45
C GLY A 272 -20.62 -12.92 2.02
N CYS A 273 -20.32 -11.67 2.39
CA CYS A 273 -19.03 -11.05 2.08
C CYS A 273 -17.86 -11.80 2.74
N LEU A 274 -16.72 -11.87 2.04
CA LEU A 274 -15.49 -12.45 2.58
C LEU A 274 -15.08 -11.81 3.91
N GLU A 275 -15.18 -10.48 4.04
CA GLU A 275 -14.86 -9.75 5.26
C GLU A 275 -15.68 -10.21 6.47
N ALA A 276 -16.97 -10.53 6.27
CA ALA A 276 -17.83 -11.05 7.34
C ALA A 276 -17.39 -12.42 7.87
N LEU A 277 -16.51 -13.13 7.16
CA LEU A 277 -15.98 -14.45 7.55
C LEU A 277 -14.50 -14.41 7.94
N ALA A 278 -13.72 -13.52 7.33
CA ALA A 278 -12.27 -13.51 7.41
C ALA A 278 -11.66 -12.16 7.81
N GLY A 279 -12.45 -11.09 7.96
CA GLY A 279 -11.98 -9.82 8.50
C GLY A 279 -11.67 -9.91 10.00
N GLY A 280 -10.77 -9.07 10.49
CA GLY A 280 -10.31 -9.13 11.88
C GLY A 280 -11.43 -9.00 12.93
N SER A 281 -12.41 -8.12 12.67
CA SER A 281 -13.59 -8.04 13.56
C SER A 281 -14.39 -9.34 13.59
N SER A 282 -14.51 -10.02 12.45
CA SER A 282 -15.21 -11.32 12.38
C SER A 282 -14.43 -12.43 13.07
N ILE A 283 -13.10 -12.42 12.94
CA ILE A 283 -12.20 -13.35 13.64
C ILE A 283 -12.39 -13.20 15.16
N GLY A 284 -12.38 -11.96 15.66
CA GLY A 284 -12.62 -11.68 17.09
C GLY A 284 -13.96 -12.24 17.60
N LEU A 285 -15.06 -11.91 16.90
CA LEU A 285 -16.39 -12.41 17.25
C LEU A 285 -16.51 -13.94 17.21
N ARG A 286 -15.86 -14.59 16.26
CA ARG A 286 -15.80 -16.06 16.18
C ARG A 286 -14.99 -16.64 17.32
N ALA A 287 -13.90 -16.01 17.72
CA ALA A 287 -13.07 -16.39 18.84
C ALA A 287 -13.81 -16.25 20.18
N GLU A 288 -14.60 -15.19 20.37
CA GLU A 288 -15.45 -15.00 21.55
C GLU A 288 -16.46 -16.15 21.69
N ARG A 289 -17.08 -16.59 20.59
CA ARG A 289 -17.96 -17.77 20.62
C ARG A 289 -17.19 -19.03 21.01
N LEU A 290 -15.99 -19.27 20.48
CA LEU A 290 -15.16 -20.41 20.88
C LEU A 290 -14.78 -20.38 22.35
N ALA A 291 -14.54 -19.20 22.91
CA ALA A 291 -14.29 -18.99 24.32
C ALA A 291 -15.54 -19.34 25.18
N LEU A 292 -16.69 -18.78 24.81
CA LEU A 292 -17.97 -19.01 25.53
C LEU A 292 -18.45 -20.45 25.44
N ASP A 293 -18.20 -21.14 24.33
CA ASP A 293 -18.53 -22.57 24.13
C ASP A 293 -17.53 -23.51 24.85
N GLY A 294 -16.54 -22.96 25.56
CA GLY A 294 -15.53 -23.73 26.30
C GLY A 294 -14.52 -24.47 25.40
N ARG A 295 -14.41 -24.08 24.11
CA ARG A 295 -13.52 -24.72 23.13
C ARG A 295 -12.08 -24.28 23.22
N SER A 296 -11.80 -23.13 23.87
CA SER A 296 -10.47 -22.62 24.13
C SER A 296 -10.38 -21.94 25.49
N THR A 297 -9.52 -22.47 26.34
CA THR A 297 -9.23 -21.86 27.66
C THR A 297 -8.33 -20.63 27.51
N ALA A 298 -7.52 -20.55 26.46
CA ALA A 298 -6.68 -19.39 26.17
C ALA A 298 -7.54 -18.18 25.80
N LEU A 299 -8.46 -18.37 24.86
CA LEU A 299 -9.40 -17.33 24.44
C LEU A 299 -10.36 -16.91 25.56
N ALA A 300 -10.82 -17.88 26.40
CA ALA A 300 -11.69 -17.59 27.55
C ALA A 300 -11.00 -16.64 28.54
N ARG A 301 -9.71 -16.84 28.84
CA ARG A 301 -8.95 -15.96 29.74
C ARG A 301 -8.80 -14.55 29.16
N ILE A 302 -8.57 -14.45 27.83
CA ILE A 302 -8.46 -13.16 27.14
C ILE A 302 -9.81 -12.43 27.20
N LEU A 303 -10.91 -13.13 26.93
CA LEU A 303 -12.25 -12.56 27.00
C LEU A 303 -12.58 -12.05 28.41
N GLU A 304 -12.23 -12.83 29.44
CA GLU A 304 -12.43 -12.46 30.86
C GLU A 304 -11.61 -11.21 31.24
N ALA A 305 -10.36 -11.11 30.76
CA ALA A 305 -9.47 -10.03 31.09
C ALA A 305 -9.81 -8.72 30.35
N ASN A 306 -10.19 -8.81 29.07
CA ASN A 306 -10.29 -7.64 28.18
C ASN A 306 -11.75 -7.30 27.79
N GLY A 307 -12.72 -8.18 28.11
CA GLY A 307 -14.12 -8.03 27.70
C GLY A 307 -14.40 -8.26 26.22
N ARG A 308 -13.35 -8.45 25.40
CA ARG A 308 -13.42 -8.76 23.97
C ARG A 308 -12.18 -9.51 23.52
N ILE A 309 -12.25 -10.13 22.34
CA ILE A 309 -11.11 -10.78 21.68
C ILE A 309 -10.86 -10.08 20.35
N GLU A 310 -9.63 -9.67 20.11
CA GLU A 310 -9.20 -9.12 18.82
C GLU A 310 -8.50 -10.21 17.97
N ALA A 311 -8.41 -10.01 16.66
CA ALA A 311 -7.75 -10.96 15.77
C ALA A 311 -6.26 -11.18 16.12
N VAL A 312 -5.60 -10.17 16.69
CA VAL A 312 -4.22 -10.28 17.16
C VAL A 312 -4.09 -11.23 18.35
N ASP A 313 -5.10 -11.28 19.21
CA ASP A 313 -5.13 -12.20 20.36
C ASP A 313 -5.26 -13.66 19.88
N VAL A 314 -6.11 -13.88 18.86
CA VAL A 314 -6.26 -15.21 18.22
C VAL A 314 -4.93 -15.62 17.57
N ALA A 315 -4.25 -14.70 16.90
CA ALA A 315 -2.95 -14.95 16.32
C ALA A 315 -1.92 -15.38 17.36
N GLN A 316 -1.88 -14.68 18.50
CA GLN A 316 -0.97 -15.00 19.60
C GLN A 316 -1.31 -16.34 20.27
N ALA A 317 -2.60 -16.62 20.50
CA ALA A 317 -3.05 -17.89 21.05
C ALA A 317 -2.70 -19.07 20.12
N ALA A 318 -2.86 -18.91 18.82
CA ALA A 318 -2.46 -19.91 17.84
C ALA A 318 -0.93 -20.19 17.86
N VAL A 319 -0.12 -19.16 17.96
CA VAL A 319 1.36 -19.28 18.10
C VAL A 319 1.71 -20.02 19.40
N GLN A 320 0.92 -19.85 20.46
CA GLN A 320 1.10 -20.55 21.74
C GLN A 320 0.53 -21.99 21.72
N GLY A 321 -0.04 -22.43 20.60
CA GLY A 321 -0.52 -23.81 20.42
C GLY A 321 -1.99 -24.03 20.77
N ASP A 322 -2.79 -22.97 20.92
CA ASP A 322 -4.24 -23.14 21.12
C ASP A 322 -4.91 -23.69 19.84
N ALA A 323 -5.38 -24.93 19.91
CA ALA A 323 -5.90 -25.64 18.74
C ALA A 323 -7.11 -24.95 18.10
N ALA A 324 -8.01 -24.38 18.90
CA ALA A 324 -9.19 -23.69 18.39
C ALA A 324 -8.82 -22.43 17.62
N SER A 325 -7.80 -21.70 18.06
CA SER A 325 -7.24 -20.53 17.36
C SER A 325 -6.54 -20.93 16.07
N VAL A 326 -5.79 -22.04 16.07
CA VAL A 326 -5.16 -22.60 14.86
C VAL A 326 -6.22 -22.97 13.82
N ASP A 327 -7.27 -23.72 14.22
CA ASP A 327 -8.35 -24.14 13.32
C ASP A 327 -9.11 -22.92 12.75
N LEU A 328 -9.34 -21.90 13.57
CA LEU A 328 -9.99 -20.66 13.15
C LEU A 328 -9.17 -19.93 12.09
N LEU A 329 -7.85 -19.81 12.29
CA LEU A 329 -6.96 -19.15 11.35
C LEU A 329 -6.72 -19.97 10.08
N ASP A 330 -6.76 -21.31 10.16
CA ASP A 330 -6.72 -22.17 8.96
C ASP A 330 -7.96 -21.96 8.09
N ASP A 331 -9.17 -21.93 8.67
CA ASP A 331 -10.41 -21.61 7.94
C ASP A 331 -10.33 -20.23 7.29
N VAL A 332 -9.83 -19.23 8.01
CA VAL A 332 -9.58 -17.88 7.45
C VAL A 332 -8.61 -17.94 6.27
N GLY A 333 -7.49 -18.63 6.43
CA GLY A 333 -6.50 -18.81 5.39
C GLY A 333 -7.04 -19.49 4.13
N VAL A 334 -7.88 -20.51 4.28
CA VAL A 334 -8.55 -21.20 3.17
C VAL A 334 -9.49 -20.24 2.43
N ARG A 335 -10.30 -19.44 3.14
CA ARG A 335 -11.24 -18.49 2.52
C ARG A 335 -10.52 -17.37 1.78
N VAL A 336 -9.54 -16.76 2.43
CA VAL A 336 -8.69 -15.72 1.81
C VAL A 336 -7.93 -16.28 0.62
N GLY A 337 -7.33 -17.47 0.75
CA GLY A 337 -6.64 -18.15 -0.33
C GLY A 337 -7.53 -18.48 -1.53
N ALA A 338 -8.80 -18.84 -1.30
CA ALA A 338 -9.77 -19.09 -2.36
C ALA A 338 -10.08 -17.82 -3.16
N MET A 339 -10.26 -16.68 -2.48
CA MET A 339 -10.44 -15.38 -3.13
C MET A 339 -9.17 -14.97 -3.88
N LEU A 340 -8.01 -15.11 -3.25
CA LEU A 340 -6.74 -14.74 -3.89
C LEU A 340 -6.41 -15.63 -5.10
N ALA A 341 -6.84 -16.89 -5.13
CA ALA A 341 -6.74 -17.71 -6.34
C ALA A 341 -7.52 -17.10 -7.52
N THR A 342 -8.69 -16.51 -7.26
CA THR A 342 -9.44 -15.76 -8.28
C THR A 342 -8.65 -14.53 -8.76
N VAL A 343 -8.07 -13.77 -7.83
CA VAL A 343 -7.22 -12.62 -8.15
C VAL A 343 -5.99 -13.04 -8.96
N VAL A 344 -5.31 -14.14 -8.57
CA VAL A 344 -4.17 -14.70 -9.31
C VAL A 344 -4.56 -15.04 -10.75
N ASN A 345 -5.72 -15.65 -10.95
CA ASN A 345 -6.18 -16.03 -12.27
C ASN A 345 -6.60 -14.85 -13.15
N LEU A 346 -6.98 -13.71 -12.56
CA LEU A 346 -7.40 -12.50 -13.26
C LEU A 346 -6.24 -11.52 -13.52
N VAL A 347 -5.35 -11.35 -12.54
CA VAL A 347 -4.31 -10.31 -12.55
C VAL A 347 -2.93 -10.87 -12.84
N ASN A 348 -2.71 -12.16 -12.54
CA ASN A 348 -1.43 -12.87 -12.68
C ASN A 348 -0.24 -12.11 -12.03
N PRO A 349 -0.29 -11.84 -10.71
CA PRO A 349 0.77 -11.11 -10.02
C PRO A 349 2.04 -11.94 -9.90
N SER A 350 3.19 -11.29 -9.85
CA SER A 350 4.47 -11.92 -9.50
C SER A 350 4.70 -11.98 -7.98
N LEU A 351 4.00 -11.13 -7.22
CA LEU A 351 4.11 -11.08 -5.76
C LEU A 351 2.74 -10.79 -5.14
N ILE A 352 2.38 -11.57 -4.11
CA ILE A 352 1.31 -11.25 -3.17
C ILE A 352 1.94 -10.96 -1.82
N VAL A 353 1.65 -9.78 -1.26
CA VAL A 353 2.06 -9.40 0.08
C VAL A 353 0.85 -9.46 1.00
N VAL A 354 0.94 -10.18 2.11
CA VAL A 354 -0.11 -10.27 3.12
C VAL A 354 0.33 -9.47 4.35
N GLY A 355 -0.38 -8.39 4.64
CA GLY A 355 -0.10 -7.51 5.77
C GLY A 355 -1.31 -7.27 6.66
N GLY A 356 -1.14 -6.42 7.68
CA GLY A 356 -2.18 -6.11 8.67
C GLY A 356 -2.02 -6.88 9.97
N GLY A 357 -2.88 -6.59 10.96
CA GLY A 357 -2.74 -7.16 12.31
C GLY A 357 -2.83 -8.70 12.36
N VAL A 358 -3.68 -9.29 11.51
CA VAL A 358 -3.87 -10.75 11.43
C VAL A 358 -2.66 -11.47 10.84
N SER A 359 -1.85 -10.81 10.00
CA SER A 359 -0.63 -11.43 9.44
C SER A 359 0.39 -11.82 10.52
N LYS A 360 0.29 -11.23 11.72
CA LYS A 360 1.09 -11.63 12.90
C LYS A 360 0.82 -13.06 13.38
N ALA A 361 -0.23 -13.73 12.90
CA ALA A 361 -0.46 -15.16 13.09
C ALA A 361 0.65 -16.05 12.50
N GLY A 362 1.54 -15.46 11.69
CA GLY A 362 2.75 -16.10 11.20
C GLY A 362 2.53 -17.13 10.11
N ASP A 363 3.41 -18.12 10.09
CA ASP A 363 3.56 -19.05 8.95
C ASP A 363 2.33 -19.94 8.72
N SER A 364 1.53 -20.28 9.74
CA SER A 364 0.38 -21.18 9.60
C SER A 364 -0.71 -20.58 8.71
N LEU A 365 -1.08 -19.31 8.95
CA LEU A 365 -2.06 -18.61 8.12
C LEU A 365 -1.56 -18.49 6.68
N LEU A 366 -0.30 -18.09 6.51
CA LEU A 366 0.30 -17.93 5.20
C LEU A 366 0.43 -19.27 4.46
N ALA A 367 0.69 -20.37 5.18
CA ALA A 367 0.72 -21.72 4.62
C ALA A 367 -0.64 -22.15 4.06
N SER A 368 -1.73 -21.87 4.81
CA SER A 368 -3.11 -22.18 4.38
C SER A 368 -3.52 -21.35 3.16
N ILE A 369 -3.15 -20.07 3.13
CA ILE A 369 -3.34 -19.20 1.97
C ILE A 369 -2.59 -19.76 0.75
N ARG A 370 -1.28 -20.05 0.88
CA ARG A 370 -0.44 -20.61 -0.20
C ARG A 370 -1.01 -21.93 -0.73
N LYS A 371 -1.29 -22.87 0.16
CA LYS A 371 -1.87 -24.18 -0.18
C LYS A 371 -3.13 -24.02 -1.02
N THR A 372 -4.01 -23.11 -0.61
CA THR A 372 -5.29 -22.90 -1.29
C THR A 372 -5.11 -22.25 -2.65
N ILE A 373 -4.24 -21.25 -2.77
CA ILE A 373 -3.92 -20.60 -4.05
C ILE A 373 -3.35 -21.64 -5.03
N TYR A 374 -2.35 -22.43 -4.63
CA TYR A 374 -1.74 -23.43 -5.49
C TYR A 374 -2.72 -24.54 -5.91
N ALA A 375 -3.67 -24.91 -5.03
CA ALA A 375 -4.67 -25.90 -5.36
C ALA A 375 -5.75 -25.41 -6.33
N ARG A 376 -5.97 -24.08 -6.44
CA ARG A 376 -7.08 -23.48 -7.21
C ARG A 376 -6.64 -22.67 -8.42
N SER A 377 -5.34 -22.48 -8.63
CA SER A 377 -4.82 -21.70 -9.75
C SER A 377 -4.04 -22.60 -10.72
N PRO A 378 -4.02 -22.28 -12.03
CA PRO A 378 -3.21 -23.01 -13.01
C PRO A 378 -1.72 -22.98 -12.64
N ALA A 379 -1.01 -24.07 -12.91
CA ALA A 379 0.42 -24.18 -12.60
C ALA A 379 1.28 -23.07 -13.23
N LEU A 380 0.89 -22.58 -14.42
CA LEU A 380 1.59 -21.47 -15.07
C LEU A 380 1.46 -20.16 -14.28
N ALA A 381 0.29 -19.90 -13.70
CA ALA A 381 0.03 -18.66 -12.96
C ALA A 381 0.72 -18.63 -11.58
N THR A 382 1.09 -19.82 -11.06
CA THR A 382 1.69 -19.94 -9.72
C THR A 382 3.17 -20.33 -9.75
N ARG A 383 3.73 -20.65 -10.94
CA ARG A 383 5.10 -21.15 -11.08
C ARG A 383 6.16 -20.25 -10.45
N ASP A 384 6.04 -18.95 -10.69
CA ASP A 384 7.00 -17.94 -10.26
C ASP A 384 6.37 -16.95 -9.25
N LEU A 385 5.15 -17.27 -8.77
CA LEU A 385 4.42 -16.43 -7.82
C LEU A 385 5.04 -16.51 -6.41
N LEU A 386 5.45 -15.38 -5.89
CA LEU A 386 5.86 -15.23 -4.50
C LEU A 386 4.65 -14.82 -3.63
N ILE A 387 4.54 -15.38 -2.43
CA ILE A 387 3.50 -15.04 -1.44
C ILE A 387 4.19 -14.86 -0.09
N GLN A 388 4.18 -13.63 0.43
CA GLN A 388 4.93 -13.25 1.65
C GLN A 388 4.05 -12.46 2.63
#